data_05c2adca2f71386793a1482b60215c84
#
_entry.id   05c2adca2f71386793a1482b60215c84
#
_cell.length_a   1.000
_cell.length_b   1.000
_cell.length_c   1.000
_cell.angle_alpha   90.00
_cell.angle_beta   90.00
_cell.angle_gamma   90.00
#
_symmetry.space_group_name_H-M   'P 1'
#
loop_
_entity.id
_entity.type
_entity.pdbx_description
1 polymer ?
#
loop_
_entity_poly.entity_id
_entity_poly.type
_entity_poly.pdbx_seq_one_letter_code
_entity_poly.pdbx_strand_id
1 'polypeptide(L)'
;MYVSVIRHGDEERQAPLMGAMHALVSFVQHAGSSDDAGGKTDMLRSISAGSHRFVFMTREHLILVATSSSQTSTHALHLALNYTYNLILSILTYRRMDTIFSTRKNYDLRRMLGGVDQFLDSLLDALETDPCFYLGAVRCLPLDSGIRDLIAQIIAQHVKVKVS
;
A
#
# COMPACT_ATOMS: atom_id res chain seq x y z
N MET A 1 -7.18 -0.79 -11.22
CA MET A 1 -7.49 -2.10 -10.62
C MET A 1 -7.48 -1.97 -9.12
N TYR A 2 -8.38 -2.68 -8.44
CA TYR A 2 -8.53 -2.64 -6.98
C TYR A 2 -7.92 -3.89 -6.37
N VAL A 3 -7.10 -3.70 -5.34
CA VAL A 3 -6.74 -4.74 -4.39
C VAL A 3 -7.45 -4.38 -3.09
N SER A 4 -8.48 -5.12 -2.75
CA SER A 4 -9.11 -5.04 -1.45
C SER A 4 -8.32 -5.89 -0.49
N VAL A 5 -7.75 -5.27 0.53
CA VAL A 5 -7.17 -5.98 1.65
C VAL A 5 -8.27 -6.12 2.69
N ILE A 6 -8.97 -7.24 2.65
CA ILE A 6 -10.03 -7.55 3.61
C ILE A 6 -9.64 -8.82 4.33
N ARG A 7 -9.46 -8.68 5.61
CA ARG A 7 -9.03 -9.76 6.50
C ARG A 7 -10.15 -10.75 6.84
N HIS A 8 -11.43 -10.34 6.70
CA HIS A 8 -12.58 -11.16 7.05
C HIS A 8 -13.80 -10.73 6.22
N GLY A 9 -14.27 -11.56 5.30
CA GLY A 9 -15.52 -11.32 4.60
C GLY A 9 -15.70 -12.12 3.30
N ASP A 10 -16.96 -12.47 2.98
CA ASP A 10 -17.36 -13.17 1.77
C ASP A 10 -17.03 -12.32 0.51
N GLU A 11 -16.20 -12.82 -0.38
CA GLU A 11 -15.83 -12.16 -1.63
C GLU A 11 -17.04 -11.77 -2.49
N GLU A 12 -18.09 -12.59 -2.51
CA GLU A 12 -19.29 -12.31 -3.30
C GLU A 12 -20.08 -11.09 -2.81
N ARG A 13 -20.05 -10.79 -1.53
CA ARG A 13 -20.72 -9.60 -0.95
C ARG A 13 -19.93 -8.31 -1.19
N GLN A 14 -18.69 -8.43 -1.56
CA GLN A 14 -17.77 -7.29 -1.65
C GLN A 14 -17.65 -6.72 -3.07
N ALA A 15 -17.98 -7.52 -4.09
CA ALA A 15 -17.94 -7.06 -5.48
C ALA A 15 -18.77 -5.79 -5.74
N PRO A 16 -20.02 -5.65 -5.23
CA PRO A 16 -20.78 -4.41 -5.38
C PRO A 16 -20.16 -3.24 -4.62
N LEU A 17 -19.59 -3.48 -3.43
CA LEU A 17 -18.91 -2.47 -2.64
C LEU A 17 -17.68 -1.93 -3.37
N MET A 18 -16.90 -2.82 -3.97
CA MET A 18 -15.74 -2.44 -4.78
C MET A 18 -16.13 -1.59 -6.00
N GLY A 19 -17.22 -1.94 -6.68
CA GLY A 19 -17.77 -1.14 -7.77
C GLY A 19 -18.17 0.27 -7.32
N ALA A 20 -18.84 0.39 -6.18
CA ALA A 20 -19.22 1.68 -5.61
C ALA A 20 -17.99 2.52 -5.20
N MET A 21 -16.98 1.90 -4.57
CA MET A 21 -15.73 2.57 -4.22
C MET A 21 -14.98 3.07 -5.46
N HIS A 22 -14.98 2.29 -6.53
CA HIS A 22 -14.44 2.75 -7.81
C HIS A 22 -15.15 3.97 -8.36
N ALA A 23 -16.46 3.91 -8.41
CA ALA A 23 -17.25 5.03 -8.90
C ALA A 23 -16.97 6.30 -8.08
N LEU A 24 -16.86 6.19 -6.75
CA LEU A 24 -16.54 7.33 -5.87
C LEU A 24 -15.14 7.91 -6.14
N VAL A 25 -14.12 7.05 -6.25
CA VAL A 25 -12.76 7.51 -6.55
C VAL A 25 -12.72 8.20 -7.92
N SER A 26 -13.32 7.58 -8.93
CA SER A 26 -13.39 8.15 -10.28
C SER A 26 -14.15 9.47 -10.31
N PHE A 27 -15.25 9.56 -9.58
CA PHE A 27 -16.03 10.80 -9.49
C PHE A 27 -15.21 11.96 -8.89
N VAL A 28 -14.50 11.72 -7.77
CA VAL A 28 -13.66 12.75 -7.13
C VAL A 28 -12.52 13.18 -8.06
N GLN A 29 -11.87 12.22 -8.74
CA GLN A 29 -10.80 12.52 -9.69
C GLN A 29 -11.29 13.39 -10.86
N HIS A 30 -12.49 13.15 -11.38
CA HIS A 30 -13.04 13.92 -12.47
C HIS A 30 -13.64 15.27 -12.02
N ALA A 31 -14.25 15.31 -10.82
CA ALA A 31 -14.80 16.54 -10.27
C ALA A 31 -13.70 17.57 -9.93
N GLY A 32 -12.52 17.13 -9.54
CA GLY A 32 -11.36 18.00 -9.28
C GLY A 32 -10.65 18.52 -10.52
N SER A 33 -11.07 18.08 -11.73
CA SER A 33 -10.49 18.49 -13.01
C SER A 33 -11.20 19.69 -13.66
N SER A 34 -12.05 20.42 -12.92
CA SER A 34 -12.65 21.65 -13.43
C SER A 34 -11.59 22.76 -13.63
N ASP A 35 -11.63 23.37 -14.79
CA ASP A 35 -10.68 24.21 -15.52
C ASP A 35 -10.13 25.49 -14.84
N ASP A 36 -10.04 25.59 -13.52
CA ASP A 36 -9.47 26.77 -12.88
C ASP A 36 -8.22 26.48 -12.07
N ALA A 37 -7.12 26.96 -12.65
CA ALA A 37 -5.85 27.33 -12.01
C ALA A 37 -5.20 26.32 -11.05
N GLY A 38 -4.28 25.51 -11.59
CA GLY A 38 -3.20 24.94 -10.79
C GLY A 38 -3.22 23.46 -10.52
N GLY A 39 -3.71 22.64 -11.45
CA GLY A 39 -3.17 21.28 -11.69
C GLY A 39 -3.07 20.26 -10.55
N LYS A 40 -3.73 20.43 -9.40
CA LYS A 40 -3.79 19.38 -8.38
C LYS A 40 -5.10 18.62 -8.53
N THR A 41 -5.03 17.45 -9.11
CA THR A 41 -6.14 16.49 -9.10
C THR A 41 -6.45 16.12 -7.64
N ASP A 42 -7.65 16.43 -7.19
CA ASP A 42 -8.11 16.03 -5.87
C ASP A 42 -8.18 14.50 -5.77
N MET A 43 -7.62 13.95 -4.70
CA MET A 43 -7.58 12.51 -4.48
C MET A 43 -8.40 12.16 -3.24
N LEU A 44 -9.32 11.23 -3.41
CA LEU A 44 -10.08 10.68 -2.30
C LEU A 44 -9.13 9.94 -1.35
N ARG A 45 -9.04 10.41 -0.10
CA ARG A 45 -8.15 9.83 0.91
C ARG A 45 -8.86 8.95 1.92
N SER A 46 -10.02 9.38 2.38
CA SER A 46 -10.80 8.61 3.36
C SER A 46 -12.28 8.98 3.32
N ILE A 47 -13.11 8.00 3.67
CA ILE A 47 -14.55 8.15 3.88
C ILE A 47 -14.89 7.51 5.21
N SER A 48 -15.76 8.15 5.98
CA SER A 48 -16.38 7.55 7.16
C SER A 48 -17.86 7.31 6.88
N ALA A 49 -18.30 6.07 7.02
CA ALA A 49 -19.67 5.66 6.80
C ALA A 49 -20.15 4.83 7.99
N GLY A 50 -20.95 5.45 8.85
CA GLY A 50 -21.40 4.84 10.10
C GLY A 50 -20.26 4.47 11.02
N SER A 51 -20.16 3.19 11.38
CA SER A 51 -19.10 2.62 12.22
C SER A 51 -17.85 2.20 11.44
N HIS A 52 -17.82 2.41 10.13
CA HIS A 52 -16.72 1.99 9.28
C HIS A 52 -15.97 3.18 8.71
N ARG A 53 -14.66 3.01 8.59
CA ARG A 53 -13.76 3.95 7.94
C ARG A 53 -13.10 3.26 6.76
N PHE A 54 -13.15 3.93 5.62
CA PHE A 54 -12.51 3.52 4.38
C PHE A 54 -11.35 4.46 4.11
N VAL A 55 -10.18 3.92 3.87
CA VAL A 55 -8.98 4.69 3.53
C VAL A 55 -8.49 4.24 2.17
N PHE A 56 -8.21 5.21 1.31
CA PHE A 56 -7.83 4.99 -0.08
C PHE A 56 -6.38 5.40 -0.30
N MET A 57 -5.66 4.58 -1.04
CA MET A 57 -4.34 4.90 -1.54
C MET A 57 -4.27 4.62 -3.03
N THR A 58 -4.15 5.68 -3.82
CA THR A 58 -3.99 5.58 -5.27
C THR A 58 -2.50 5.57 -5.62
N ARG A 59 -2.08 4.59 -6.39
CA ARG A 59 -0.75 4.47 -6.99
C ARG A 59 -0.94 4.14 -8.45
N GLU A 60 -0.30 4.86 -9.35
CA GLU A 60 -0.41 4.78 -10.82
C GLU A 60 -1.43 3.78 -11.40
N HIS A 61 -1.21 2.49 -11.19
CA HIS A 61 -2.04 1.42 -11.73
C HIS A 61 -2.97 0.76 -10.70
N LEU A 62 -2.79 1.06 -9.41
CA LEU A 62 -3.51 0.41 -8.31
C LEU A 62 -4.25 1.41 -7.45
N ILE A 63 -5.45 1.04 -7.05
CA ILE A 63 -6.16 1.68 -5.96
C ILE A 63 -6.31 0.65 -4.84
N LEU A 64 -5.68 0.92 -3.72
CA LEU A 64 -5.76 0.11 -2.53
C LEU A 64 -6.77 0.73 -1.57
N VAL A 65 -7.61 -0.11 -0.97
CA VAL A 65 -8.63 0.33 -0.01
C VAL A 65 -8.49 -0.49 1.26
N ALA A 66 -8.36 0.19 2.38
CA ALA A 66 -8.45 -0.43 3.71
C ALA A 66 -9.76 -0.06 4.36
N THR A 67 -10.40 -1.04 4.97
CA THR A 67 -11.65 -0.86 5.73
C THR A 67 -11.42 -1.27 7.18
N SER A 68 -11.81 -0.45 8.12
CA SER A 68 -11.72 -0.76 9.53
C SER A 68 -12.84 -0.09 10.32
N SER A 69 -12.95 -0.42 11.62
CA SER A 69 -13.85 0.31 12.52
C SER A 69 -13.46 1.78 12.61
N SER A 70 -14.43 2.63 12.96
CA SER A 70 -14.20 4.08 13.07
C SER A 70 -13.17 4.48 14.13
N GLN A 71 -12.86 3.58 15.07
CA GLN A 71 -11.85 3.81 16.11
C GLN A 71 -10.41 3.67 15.64
N THR A 72 -10.18 2.98 14.51
CA THR A 72 -8.83 2.81 13.98
C THR A 72 -8.31 4.11 13.39
N SER A 73 -7.08 4.47 13.68
CA SER A 73 -6.43 5.67 13.16
C SER A 73 -6.29 5.61 11.63
N THR A 74 -6.63 6.70 10.95
CA THR A 74 -6.40 6.84 9.49
C THR A 74 -4.93 6.67 9.14
N HIS A 75 -4.02 7.12 10.01
CA HIS A 75 -2.58 6.94 9.81
C HIS A 75 -2.18 5.47 9.82
N ALA A 76 -2.70 4.69 10.76
CA ALA A 76 -2.45 3.25 10.84
C ALA A 76 -2.91 2.53 9.57
N LEU A 77 -4.09 2.88 9.05
CA LEU A 77 -4.62 2.30 7.82
C LEU A 77 -3.78 2.69 6.60
N HIS A 78 -3.31 3.93 6.51
CA HIS A 78 -2.39 4.35 5.45
C HIS A 78 -1.05 3.61 5.53
N LEU A 79 -0.55 3.38 6.73
CA LEU A 79 0.67 2.62 6.94
C LEU A 79 0.50 1.17 6.47
N ALA A 80 -0.62 0.52 6.84
CA ALA A 80 -0.95 -0.82 6.37
C ALA A 80 -1.03 -0.90 4.84
N LEU A 81 -1.68 0.08 4.19
CA LEU A 81 -1.75 0.16 2.73
C LEU A 81 -0.36 0.34 2.09
N ASN A 82 0.51 1.14 2.69
CA ASN A 82 1.88 1.32 2.21
C ASN A 82 2.69 0.00 2.27
N TYR A 83 2.62 -0.71 3.38
CA TYR A 83 3.30 -2.00 3.52
C TYR A 83 2.72 -3.04 2.55
N THR A 84 1.40 -3.08 2.39
CA THR A 84 0.74 -3.96 1.40
C THR A 84 1.20 -3.64 -0.02
N TYR A 85 1.29 -2.36 -0.39
CA TYR A 85 1.80 -1.94 -1.69
C TYR A 85 3.26 -2.39 -1.90
N ASN A 86 4.11 -2.20 -0.89
CA ASN A 86 5.50 -2.64 -0.95
C ASN A 86 5.63 -4.16 -1.05
N LEU A 87 4.76 -4.92 -0.38
CA LEU A 87 4.69 -6.37 -0.52
C LEU A 87 4.34 -6.77 -1.95
N ILE A 88 3.32 -6.14 -2.55
CA ILE A 88 2.96 -6.36 -3.95
C ILE A 88 4.14 -6.05 -4.89
N LEU A 89 4.84 -4.92 -4.66
CA LEU A 89 6.01 -4.54 -5.44
C LEU A 89 7.18 -5.51 -5.30
N SER A 90 7.37 -6.09 -4.12
CA SER A 90 8.45 -7.08 -3.89
C SER A 90 8.26 -8.35 -4.72
N ILE A 91 6.99 -8.69 -5.04
CA ILE A 91 6.64 -9.88 -5.81
C ILE A 91 6.58 -9.58 -7.31
N LEU A 92 5.89 -8.49 -7.68
CA LEU A 92 5.61 -8.19 -9.08
C LEU A 92 6.61 -7.25 -9.73
N THR A 93 7.39 -6.52 -8.98
CA THR A 93 8.23 -5.40 -9.38
C THR A 93 7.46 -4.29 -10.14
N TYR A 94 7.92 -3.05 -10.01
CA TYR A 94 7.29 -1.91 -10.67
C TYR A 94 7.24 -2.06 -12.20
N ARG A 95 8.36 -2.45 -12.82
CA ARG A 95 8.47 -2.61 -14.28
C ARG A 95 7.49 -3.65 -14.82
N ARG A 96 7.31 -4.75 -14.11
CA ARG A 96 6.39 -5.81 -14.53
C ARG A 96 4.95 -5.36 -14.45
N MET A 97 4.59 -4.64 -13.38
CA MET A 97 3.25 -4.03 -13.26
C MET A 97 2.99 -3.04 -14.39
N ASP A 98 3.91 -2.13 -14.65
CA ASP A 98 3.80 -1.16 -15.73
C ASP A 98 3.60 -1.83 -17.09
N THR A 99 4.39 -2.85 -17.42
CA THR A 99 4.24 -3.63 -18.66
C THR A 99 2.88 -4.30 -18.77
N ILE A 100 2.37 -4.90 -17.68
CA ILE A 100 1.08 -5.58 -17.67
C ILE A 100 -0.05 -4.59 -17.92
N PHE A 101 -0.08 -3.47 -17.20
CA PHE A 101 -1.16 -2.49 -17.30
C PHE A 101 -1.10 -1.63 -18.55
N SER A 102 0.07 -1.43 -19.13
CA SER A 102 0.22 -0.81 -20.46
C SER A 102 -0.40 -1.68 -21.55
N THR A 103 -0.29 -3.01 -21.40
CA THR A 103 -0.86 -3.95 -22.39
C THR A 103 -2.32 -4.27 -22.12
N ARG A 104 -2.72 -4.39 -20.85
CA ARG A 104 -4.08 -4.78 -20.44
C ARG A 104 -4.52 -3.95 -19.22
N LYS A 105 -5.30 -2.89 -19.46
CA LYS A 105 -5.76 -1.96 -18.41
C LYS A 105 -6.57 -2.63 -17.27
N ASN A 106 -7.26 -3.73 -17.55
CA ASN A 106 -8.11 -4.44 -16.58
C ASN A 106 -7.59 -5.85 -16.24
N TYR A 107 -6.26 -5.99 -16.12
CA TYR A 107 -5.67 -7.28 -15.78
C TYR A 107 -5.93 -7.66 -14.32
N ASP A 108 -6.39 -8.87 -14.06
CA ASP A 108 -6.61 -9.39 -12.71
C ASP A 108 -5.28 -9.89 -12.10
N LEU A 109 -4.74 -9.15 -11.14
CA LEU A 109 -3.48 -9.49 -10.46
C LEU A 109 -3.60 -10.67 -9.50
N ARG A 110 -4.80 -11.11 -9.10
CA ARG A 110 -4.97 -12.21 -8.14
C ARG A 110 -4.26 -13.48 -8.57
N ARG A 111 -4.24 -13.76 -9.87
CA ARG A 111 -3.51 -14.92 -10.43
C ARG A 111 -2.00 -14.86 -10.22
N MET A 112 -1.44 -13.67 -10.14
CA MET A 112 0.00 -13.46 -9.94
C MET A 112 0.37 -13.31 -8.46
N LEU A 113 -0.61 -13.00 -7.63
CA LEU A 113 -0.47 -12.87 -6.17
C LEU A 113 -0.91 -14.16 -5.44
N GLY A 114 -1.14 -15.26 -6.15
CA GLY A 114 -1.49 -16.54 -5.54
C GLY A 114 -0.45 -16.98 -4.52
N GLY A 115 -0.90 -17.32 -3.30
CA GLY A 115 -0.02 -17.69 -2.18
C GLY A 115 0.53 -16.52 -1.36
N VAL A 116 0.20 -15.28 -1.71
CA VAL A 116 0.61 -14.08 -0.96
C VAL A 116 -0.26 -13.84 0.27
N ASP A 117 -1.43 -14.47 0.34
CA ASP A 117 -2.42 -14.24 1.40
C ASP A 117 -1.83 -14.45 2.81
N GLN A 118 -1.06 -15.53 2.99
CA GLN A 118 -0.40 -15.81 4.28
C GLN A 118 0.64 -14.75 4.67
N PHE A 119 1.38 -14.22 3.68
CA PHE A 119 2.34 -13.14 3.94
C PHE A 119 1.62 -11.84 4.29
N LEU A 120 0.50 -11.57 3.62
CA LEU A 120 -0.32 -10.40 3.88
C LEU A 120 -0.94 -10.47 5.29
N ASP A 121 -1.51 -11.61 5.68
CA ASP A 121 -2.06 -11.82 7.01
C ASP A 121 -0.98 -11.66 8.08
N SER A 122 0.17 -12.28 7.90
CA SER A 122 1.31 -12.14 8.82
C SER A 122 1.80 -10.69 8.92
N LEU A 123 1.81 -9.95 7.82
CA LEU A 123 2.18 -8.53 7.79
C LEU A 123 1.17 -7.68 8.57
N LEU A 124 -0.13 -7.92 8.36
CA LEU A 124 -1.19 -7.19 9.05
C LEU A 124 -1.21 -7.51 10.54
N ASP A 125 -0.98 -8.78 10.93
CA ASP A 125 -0.80 -9.18 12.32
C ASP A 125 0.38 -8.48 12.99
N ALA A 126 1.51 -8.42 12.30
CA ALA A 126 2.69 -7.72 12.79
C ALA A 126 2.45 -6.22 12.94
N LEU A 127 1.72 -5.60 12.00
CA LEU A 127 1.34 -4.18 12.09
C LEU A 127 0.43 -3.88 13.28
N GLU A 128 -0.45 -4.83 13.67
CA GLU A 128 -1.32 -4.67 14.84
C GLU A 128 -0.59 -4.91 16.17
N THR A 129 0.39 -5.80 16.20
CA THR A 129 1.03 -6.27 17.44
C THR A 129 2.37 -5.59 17.74
N ASP A 130 3.11 -5.17 16.71
CA ASP A 130 4.46 -4.60 16.89
C ASP A 130 4.45 -3.06 16.76
N PRO A 131 4.61 -2.32 17.87
CA PRO A 131 4.63 -0.86 17.85
C PRO A 131 5.81 -0.27 17.06
N CYS A 132 6.84 -1.05 16.76
CA CYS A 132 7.98 -0.60 15.97
C CYS A 132 7.58 -0.09 14.58
N PHE A 133 6.50 -0.65 13.98
CA PHE A 133 5.98 -0.17 12.70
C PHE A 133 5.46 1.27 12.76
N TYR A 134 4.80 1.63 13.86
CA TYR A 134 4.25 2.98 14.05
C TYR A 134 5.31 3.99 14.43
N LEU A 135 6.33 3.54 15.14
CA LEU A 135 7.43 4.40 15.60
C LEU A 135 8.51 4.57 14.53
N GLY A 136 8.40 3.87 13.40
CA GLY A 136 9.45 3.84 12.39
C GLY A 136 10.78 3.25 12.90
N ALA A 137 10.71 2.46 13.96
CA ALA A 137 11.89 1.84 14.56
C ALA A 137 12.39 0.68 13.71
N VAL A 138 13.71 0.59 13.58
CA VAL A 138 14.37 -0.53 12.90
C VAL A 138 14.96 -1.45 13.94
N ARG A 139 14.65 -2.75 13.85
CA ARG A 139 15.35 -3.76 14.67
C ARG A 139 16.78 -3.89 14.18
N CYS A 140 17.70 -3.39 14.97
CA CYS A 140 19.11 -3.56 14.69
C CYS A 140 19.56 -4.95 15.12
N LEU A 141 20.36 -5.61 14.26
CA LEU A 141 21.07 -6.81 14.66
C LEU A 141 22.01 -6.47 15.84
N PRO A 142 21.94 -7.18 16.97
CA PRO A 142 22.83 -6.95 18.09
C PRO A 142 24.26 -7.37 17.69
N LEU A 143 25.07 -6.39 17.31
CA LEU A 143 26.47 -6.54 16.94
C LEU A 143 27.32 -5.72 17.89
N ASP A 144 28.49 -6.24 18.22
CA ASP A 144 29.51 -5.46 18.89
C ASP A 144 29.87 -4.20 18.09
N SER A 145 30.16 -3.10 18.81
CA SER A 145 30.44 -1.79 18.17
C SER A 145 31.60 -1.88 17.17
N GLY A 146 32.67 -2.58 17.51
CA GLY A 146 33.83 -2.75 16.64
C GLY A 146 33.50 -3.47 15.33
N ILE A 147 32.66 -4.50 15.38
CA ILE A 147 32.20 -5.22 14.20
C ILE A 147 31.29 -4.32 13.34
N ARG A 148 30.41 -3.56 13.97
CA ARG A 148 29.52 -2.61 13.27
C ARG A 148 30.32 -1.56 12.52
N ASP A 149 31.33 -0.97 13.16
CA ASP A 149 32.18 0.05 12.57
C ASP A 149 33.02 -0.52 11.41
N LEU A 150 33.52 -1.73 11.55
CA LEU A 150 34.22 -2.44 10.47
C LEU A 150 33.31 -2.67 9.24
N ILE A 151 32.09 -3.14 9.47
CA ILE A 151 31.10 -3.31 8.38
C ILE A 151 30.79 -1.97 7.71
N ALA A 152 30.58 -0.92 8.48
CA ALA A 152 30.32 0.42 7.96
C ALA A 152 31.49 0.94 7.08
N GLN A 153 32.73 0.73 7.51
CA GLN A 153 33.92 1.07 6.74
C GLN A 153 34.01 0.28 5.42
N ILE A 154 33.76 -1.03 5.46
CA ILE A 154 33.77 -1.87 4.25
C ILE A 154 32.71 -1.39 3.26
N ILE A 155 31.49 -1.09 3.74
CA ILE A 155 30.42 -0.57 2.89
C ILE A 155 30.82 0.79 2.27
N ALA A 156 31.35 1.69 3.07
CA ALA A 156 31.77 3.02 2.59
C ALA A 156 32.89 2.96 1.56
N GLN A 157 33.81 2.02 1.70
CA GLN A 157 34.95 1.84 0.78
C GLN A 157 34.55 1.17 -0.54
N HIS A 158 33.64 0.21 -0.51
CA HIS A 158 33.32 -0.65 -1.66
C HIS A 158 32.01 -0.31 -2.36
N VAL A 159 31.06 0.33 -1.67
CA VAL A 159 29.77 0.74 -2.24
C VAL A 159 29.83 2.21 -2.63
N LYS A 160 30.16 2.50 -3.89
CA LYS A 160 29.99 3.84 -4.46
C LYS A 160 28.49 4.08 -4.67
N VAL A 161 27.84 4.71 -3.71
CA VAL A 161 26.46 5.19 -3.87
C VAL A 161 26.51 6.33 -4.89
N LYS A 162 26.09 6.06 -6.13
CA LYS A 162 25.77 7.12 -7.07
C LYS A 162 24.46 7.75 -6.61
N VAL A 163 24.55 8.83 -5.86
CA VAL A 163 23.42 9.74 -5.65
C VAL A 163 23.31 10.56 -6.93
N SER A 164 22.27 10.28 -7.72
CA SER A 164 21.86 11.10 -8.89
C SER A 164 20.72 11.98 -8.45
#